data_29822d9991be9056c111b5156575d6cb
#
_entry.id   29822d9991be9056c111b5156575d6cb
#
_cell.length_a   1.000
_cell.length_b   1.000
_cell.length_c   1.000
_cell.angle_alpha   90.00
_cell.angle_beta   90.00
_cell.angle_gamma   90.00
#
_symmetry.space_group_name_H-M   'P 1'
#
loop_
_entity.id
_entity.type
_entity.pdbx_description
1 polymer ?
#
loop_
_entity_poly.entity_id
_entity_poly.type
_entity_poly.pdbx_seq_one_letter_code
_entity_poly.pdbx_strand_id
1 'polypeptide(L)'
;MANGRTHTKIAGTADYDDPAFWDTKFATGQDVGEWLNPGENIVQAALSDLENRSFGPERSPRVLHLGPGISKLGTKLREAFVDRDWKGSGIVNVDFSSEAIRLGQEIESEQDPSHAMHWLRADLRAWNDMSSLAPFAPFDIILDKSTSDAIATSPSAPFSPTSISHDTCPVLRDIVDTQGEITVSPVELLALHLVPLTTEGTMWIALSYSTMRFDNLPRLAKYWDIVSRTSLKAPQGQVSSFAHTPEVFHWLYTLRRK
;
A
#
# COMPACT_ATOMS: atom_id res chain seq x y z
N MET A 1 -18.34 -4.99 -22.73
CA MET A 1 -19.54 -4.36 -22.14
C MET A 1 -19.11 -3.77 -20.81
N ALA A 2 -19.24 -2.45 -20.64
CA ALA A 2 -18.84 -1.78 -19.42
C ALA A 2 -19.78 -2.21 -18.29
N ASN A 3 -19.25 -2.88 -17.26
CA ASN A 3 -19.99 -3.17 -16.04
C ASN A 3 -20.34 -1.84 -15.38
N GLY A 4 -21.62 -1.48 -15.39
CA GLY A 4 -22.13 -0.29 -14.71
C GLY A 4 -21.85 -0.39 -13.22
N ARG A 5 -21.04 0.55 -12.69
CA ARG A 5 -20.81 0.70 -11.26
C ARG A 5 -22.13 0.97 -10.56
N THR A 6 -22.59 0.05 -9.72
CA THR A 6 -23.81 0.20 -8.90
C THR A 6 -23.58 1.04 -7.63
N HIS A 7 -22.37 1.57 -7.43
CA HIS A 7 -22.06 2.39 -6.28
C HIS A 7 -22.31 3.86 -6.57
N THR A 8 -23.29 4.44 -5.90
CA THR A 8 -23.58 5.88 -5.97
C THR A 8 -22.52 6.63 -5.17
N LYS A 9 -21.44 7.07 -5.83
CA LYS A 9 -20.52 8.06 -5.24
C LYS A 9 -21.27 9.37 -5.06
N ILE A 10 -20.98 10.07 -3.97
CA ILE A 10 -21.47 11.44 -3.76
C ILE A 10 -20.93 12.29 -4.92
N ALA A 11 -21.81 13.02 -5.60
CA ALA A 11 -21.42 13.87 -6.73
C ALA A 11 -20.29 14.84 -6.32
N GLY A 12 -19.17 14.83 -7.07
CA GLY A 12 -17.99 15.66 -6.78
C GLY A 12 -16.89 14.97 -5.95
N THR A 13 -17.08 13.72 -5.53
CA THR A 13 -16.01 12.95 -4.87
C THR A 13 -15.03 12.43 -5.93
N ALA A 14 -13.72 12.62 -5.70
CA ALA A 14 -12.69 12.13 -6.60
C ALA A 14 -12.67 10.58 -6.67
N ASP A 15 -12.40 10.05 -7.86
CA ASP A 15 -12.38 8.61 -8.14
C ASP A 15 -11.03 7.98 -7.77
N TYR A 16 -10.66 8.04 -6.49
CA TYR A 16 -9.36 7.54 -6.01
C TYR A 16 -9.15 6.03 -6.24
N ASP A 17 -10.20 5.27 -6.47
CA ASP A 17 -10.15 3.84 -6.81
C ASP A 17 -10.11 3.57 -8.32
N ASP A 18 -10.00 4.62 -9.16
CA ASP A 18 -9.90 4.52 -10.62
C ASP A 18 -8.47 4.82 -11.09
N PRO A 19 -7.77 3.87 -11.75
CA PRO A 19 -6.44 4.11 -12.28
C PRO A 19 -6.39 5.26 -13.30
N ALA A 20 -7.44 5.47 -14.10
CA ALA A 20 -7.48 6.55 -15.09
C ALA A 20 -7.48 7.95 -14.45
N PHE A 21 -8.03 8.08 -13.24
CA PHE A 21 -7.94 9.31 -12.46
C PHE A 21 -6.50 9.66 -12.13
N TRP A 22 -5.72 8.67 -11.66
CA TRP A 22 -4.33 8.85 -11.29
C TRP A 22 -3.42 8.98 -12.52
N ASP A 23 -3.64 8.19 -13.58
CA ASP A 23 -2.91 8.33 -14.85
C ASP A 23 -2.99 9.77 -15.36
N THR A 24 -4.18 10.37 -15.37
CA THR A 24 -4.39 11.76 -15.79
C THR A 24 -3.66 12.74 -14.88
N LYS A 25 -3.74 12.54 -13.55
CA LYS A 25 -3.05 13.40 -12.58
C LYS A 25 -1.54 13.36 -12.75
N PHE A 26 -0.97 12.17 -12.84
CA PHE A 26 0.48 12.00 -12.94
C PHE A 26 1.02 12.49 -14.29
N ALA A 27 0.30 12.27 -15.39
CA ALA A 27 0.69 12.77 -16.71
C ALA A 27 0.68 14.31 -16.80
N THR A 28 -0.25 14.97 -16.11
CA THR A 28 -0.37 16.44 -16.16
C THR A 28 0.48 17.16 -15.13
N GLY A 29 0.95 16.47 -14.10
CA GLY A 29 1.66 17.07 -12.97
C GLY A 29 0.81 18.03 -12.12
N GLN A 30 -0.51 18.06 -12.32
CA GLN A 30 -1.41 18.93 -11.58
C GLN A 30 -1.78 18.31 -10.23
N ASP A 31 -1.67 19.09 -9.15
CA ASP A 31 -2.03 18.72 -7.77
C ASP A 31 -1.41 17.39 -7.29
N VAL A 32 -0.19 17.10 -7.73
CA VAL A 32 0.53 15.88 -7.38
C VAL A 32 1.66 16.12 -6.37
N GLY A 33 1.47 17.01 -5.43
CA GLY A 33 2.38 17.18 -4.30
C GLY A 33 2.49 15.90 -3.44
N GLU A 34 3.39 15.93 -2.45
CA GLU A 34 3.48 14.84 -1.49
C GLU A 34 2.15 14.66 -0.75
N TRP A 35 1.51 13.51 -0.97
CA TRP A 35 0.24 13.18 -0.33
C TRP A 35 0.46 12.89 1.15
N LEU A 36 -0.34 13.49 2.02
CA LEU A 36 -0.28 13.50 3.48
C LEU A 36 0.97 14.20 4.05
N ASN A 37 2.13 13.58 3.97
CA ASN A 37 3.41 14.14 4.39
C ASN A 37 4.58 13.52 3.59
N PRO A 38 5.81 14.03 3.74
CA PRO A 38 6.97 13.55 3.00
C PRO A 38 7.43 12.12 3.31
N GLY A 39 6.81 11.43 4.30
CA GLY A 39 7.01 10.01 4.58
C GLY A 39 8.26 9.64 5.40
N GLU A 40 9.00 10.61 5.95
CA GLU A 40 10.19 10.31 6.78
C GLU A 40 9.87 9.36 7.94
N ASN A 41 8.73 9.58 8.59
CA ASN A 41 8.32 8.72 9.71
C ASN A 41 8.06 7.28 9.31
N ILE A 42 7.55 7.04 8.07
CA ILE A 42 7.37 5.70 7.52
C ILE A 42 8.72 5.05 7.27
N VAL A 43 9.64 5.75 6.61
CA VAL A 43 11.00 5.25 6.33
C VAL A 43 11.71 4.92 7.62
N GLN A 44 11.68 5.84 8.61
CA GLN A 44 12.33 5.62 9.90
C GLN A 44 11.74 4.42 10.65
N ALA A 45 10.42 4.25 10.65
CA ALA A 45 9.77 3.10 11.28
C ALA A 45 10.16 1.79 10.59
N ALA A 46 10.24 1.78 9.25
CA ALA A 46 10.67 0.62 8.48
C ALA A 46 12.13 0.25 8.78
N LEU A 47 13.03 1.24 8.73
CA LEU A 47 14.46 1.03 8.99
C LEU A 47 14.70 0.54 10.42
N SER A 48 14.02 1.13 11.40
CA SER A 48 14.12 0.70 12.80
C SER A 48 13.69 -0.76 13.00
N ASP A 49 12.63 -1.22 12.31
CA ASP A 49 12.23 -2.63 12.38
C ASP A 49 13.24 -3.53 11.66
N LEU A 50 13.70 -3.15 10.47
CA LEU A 50 14.65 -3.93 9.68
C LEU A 50 16.01 -4.07 10.37
N GLU A 51 16.53 -3.01 10.98
CA GLU A 51 17.81 -3.03 11.70
C GLU A 51 17.78 -3.94 12.94
N ASN A 52 16.60 -4.12 13.53
CA ASN A 52 16.42 -5.05 14.65
C ASN A 52 16.32 -6.53 14.21
N ARG A 53 16.27 -6.79 12.89
CA ARG A 53 16.25 -8.15 12.36
C ARG A 53 17.64 -8.59 11.96
N SER A 54 17.95 -9.84 12.19
CA SER A 54 19.21 -10.45 11.73
C SER A 54 19.02 -10.95 10.30
N PHE A 55 19.55 -10.21 9.33
CA PHE A 55 19.68 -10.70 7.96
C PHE A 55 21.03 -11.39 7.80
N GLY A 56 21.06 -12.54 7.13
CA GLY A 56 22.33 -13.17 6.75
C GLY A 56 23.10 -12.29 5.75
N PRO A 57 24.43 -12.48 5.59
CA PRO A 57 25.29 -11.61 4.79
C PRO A 57 24.90 -11.53 3.30
N GLU A 58 24.17 -12.52 2.81
CA GLU A 58 23.71 -12.60 1.41
C GLU A 58 22.27 -12.10 1.21
N ARG A 59 21.55 -11.76 2.28
CA ARG A 59 20.14 -11.38 2.21
C ARG A 59 19.94 -9.91 2.53
N SER A 60 19.49 -9.15 1.53
CA SER A 60 18.92 -7.81 1.75
C SER A 60 17.45 -7.91 2.19
N PRO A 61 16.95 -6.94 2.97
CA PRO A 61 15.53 -6.82 3.29
C PRO A 61 14.68 -6.74 2.03
N ARG A 62 13.44 -7.24 2.12
CA ARG A 62 12.44 -7.15 1.04
C ARG A 62 11.29 -6.27 1.48
N VAL A 63 11.06 -5.21 0.73
CA VAL A 63 10.00 -4.22 1.01
C VAL A 63 9.03 -4.15 -0.15
N LEU A 64 7.75 -4.27 0.15
CA LEU A 64 6.66 -4.00 -0.79
C LEU A 64 6.11 -2.60 -0.53
N HIS A 65 6.23 -1.71 -1.50
CA HIS A 65 5.71 -0.34 -1.42
C HIS A 65 4.42 -0.24 -2.25
N LEU A 66 3.32 -0.04 -1.57
CA LEU A 66 1.98 0.01 -2.14
C LEU A 66 1.65 1.42 -2.64
N GLY A 67 1.22 1.56 -3.88
CA GLY A 67 0.75 2.80 -4.48
C GLY A 67 1.76 3.96 -4.34
N PRO A 68 3.02 3.80 -4.79
CA PRO A 68 4.04 4.84 -4.67
C PRO A 68 3.64 6.14 -5.37
N GLY A 69 2.83 6.06 -6.43
CA GLY A 69 2.55 7.20 -7.28
C GLY A 69 3.86 7.87 -7.73
N ILE A 70 3.93 9.18 -7.55
CA ILE A 70 5.15 9.98 -7.80
C ILE A 70 5.78 10.50 -6.49
N SER A 71 5.47 9.87 -5.36
CA SER A 71 6.05 10.22 -4.06
C SER A 71 7.56 9.94 -4.01
N LYS A 72 8.29 10.81 -3.32
CA LYS A 72 9.72 10.61 -3.05
C LYS A 72 10.01 9.55 -1.98
N LEU A 73 8.98 8.89 -1.43
CA LEU A 73 9.15 7.88 -0.37
C LEU A 73 10.04 6.73 -0.83
N GLY A 74 9.80 6.20 -2.05
CA GLY A 74 10.62 5.13 -2.63
C GLY A 74 12.09 5.54 -2.78
N THR A 75 12.36 6.75 -3.29
CA THR A 75 13.73 7.28 -3.41
C THR A 75 14.43 7.36 -2.06
N LYS A 76 13.76 7.93 -1.03
CA LYS A 76 14.31 8.00 0.32
C LYS A 76 14.62 6.62 0.90
N LEU A 77 13.74 5.65 0.64
CA LEU A 77 13.95 4.28 1.10
C LEU A 77 15.16 3.63 0.40
N ARG A 78 15.30 3.83 -0.93
CA ARG A 78 16.45 3.35 -1.69
C ARG A 78 17.76 3.95 -1.18
N GLU A 79 17.81 5.26 -1.00
CA GLU A 79 18.98 5.96 -0.44
C GLU A 79 19.38 5.35 0.92
N ALA A 80 18.40 5.15 1.80
CA ALA A 80 18.63 4.53 3.10
C ALA A 80 19.07 3.06 3.02
N PHE A 81 18.69 2.33 1.96
CA PHE A 81 19.16 0.97 1.70
C PHE A 81 20.62 0.99 1.25
N VAL A 82 20.96 1.89 0.30
CA VAL A 82 22.34 2.06 -0.18
C VAL A 82 23.29 2.42 0.97
N ASP A 83 22.89 3.34 1.85
CA ASP A 83 23.67 3.72 3.04
C ASP A 83 23.96 2.54 4.01
N ARG A 84 23.23 1.43 3.87
CA ARG A 84 23.34 0.20 4.69
C ARG A 84 23.90 -0.98 3.92
N ASP A 85 24.43 -0.78 2.73
CA ASP A 85 24.88 -1.84 1.83
C ASP A 85 23.77 -2.86 1.48
N TRP A 86 22.49 -2.45 1.57
CA TRP A 86 21.36 -3.25 1.13
C TRP A 86 21.06 -3.00 -0.35
N LYS A 87 20.59 -4.04 -1.04
CA LYS A 87 20.31 -3.95 -2.48
C LYS A 87 18.98 -3.25 -2.74
N GLY A 88 18.97 -2.28 -3.66
CA GLY A 88 17.75 -1.61 -4.12
C GLY A 88 16.72 -2.59 -4.71
N SER A 89 17.17 -3.67 -5.34
CA SER A 89 16.31 -4.76 -5.84
C SER A 89 15.50 -5.49 -4.75
N GLY A 90 15.77 -5.23 -3.47
CA GLY A 90 14.91 -5.64 -2.38
C GLY A 90 13.61 -4.81 -2.27
N ILE A 91 13.51 -3.69 -2.97
CA ILE A 91 12.35 -2.79 -2.93
C ILE A 91 11.50 -3.02 -4.18
N VAL A 92 10.23 -3.37 -3.97
CA VAL A 92 9.25 -3.59 -5.04
C VAL A 92 8.14 -2.55 -4.91
N ASN A 93 8.07 -1.65 -5.87
CA ASN A 93 7.03 -0.63 -5.98
C ASN A 93 5.89 -1.18 -6.84
N VAL A 94 4.66 -1.06 -6.35
CA VAL A 94 3.47 -1.59 -7.02
C VAL A 94 2.40 -0.51 -7.10
N ASP A 95 1.97 -0.18 -8.31
CA ASP A 95 0.90 0.77 -8.55
C ASP A 95 -0.04 0.25 -9.64
N PHE A 96 -1.31 0.62 -9.57
CA PHE A 96 -2.28 0.30 -10.63
C PHE A 96 -2.23 1.32 -11.78
N SER A 97 -1.68 2.53 -11.53
CA SER A 97 -1.47 3.56 -12.53
C SER A 97 -0.31 3.21 -13.45
N SER A 98 -0.60 3.14 -14.74
CA SER A 98 0.43 2.90 -15.76
C SER A 98 1.42 4.06 -15.85
N GLU A 99 0.97 5.27 -15.60
CA GLU A 99 1.80 6.46 -15.65
C GLU A 99 2.74 6.55 -14.44
N ALA A 100 2.29 6.15 -13.23
CA ALA A 100 3.17 6.04 -12.07
C ALA A 100 4.31 5.04 -12.32
N ILE A 101 4.00 3.89 -12.91
CA ILE A 101 5.00 2.86 -13.24
C ILE A 101 5.98 3.38 -14.28
N ARG A 102 5.50 4.03 -15.35
CA ARG A 102 6.36 4.60 -16.39
C ARG A 102 7.35 5.62 -15.82
N LEU A 103 6.86 6.56 -15.02
CA LEU A 103 7.68 7.60 -14.38
C LEU A 103 8.68 6.99 -13.38
N GLY A 104 8.25 6.00 -12.61
CA GLY A 104 9.13 5.29 -11.70
C GLY A 104 10.24 4.55 -12.42
N GLN A 105 9.95 3.86 -13.52
CA GLN A 105 10.94 3.17 -14.35
C GLN A 105 11.92 4.13 -15.02
N GLU A 106 11.45 5.30 -15.46
CA GLU A 106 12.33 6.36 -15.98
C GLU A 106 13.36 6.80 -14.95
N ILE A 107 12.92 7.09 -13.72
CA ILE A 107 13.81 7.45 -12.60
C ILE A 107 14.83 6.34 -12.32
N GLU A 108 14.40 5.08 -12.33
CA GLU A 108 15.28 3.94 -12.07
C GLU A 108 16.28 3.69 -13.20
N SER A 109 15.94 4.03 -14.46
CA SER A 109 16.85 3.86 -15.60
C SER A 109 18.12 4.72 -15.51
N GLU A 110 18.07 5.79 -14.72
CA GLU A 110 19.18 6.70 -14.47
C GLU A 110 20.05 6.26 -13.26
N GLN A 111 19.64 5.20 -12.54
CA GLN A 111 20.33 4.73 -11.35
C GLN A 111 21.35 3.63 -11.68
N ASP A 112 22.30 3.43 -10.76
CA ASP A 112 23.15 2.24 -10.79
C ASP A 112 22.26 0.98 -10.72
N PRO A 113 22.41 0.01 -11.64
CA PRO A 113 21.59 -1.21 -11.65
C PRO A 113 21.60 -1.99 -10.34
N SER A 114 22.69 -1.90 -9.54
CA SER A 114 22.77 -2.54 -8.23
C SER A 114 21.85 -1.89 -7.19
N HIS A 115 21.45 -0.64 -7.40
CA HIS A 115 20.61 0.16 -6.53
C HIS A 115 19.17 0.30 -7.05
N ALA A 116 18.92 -0.13 -8.30
CA ALA A 116 17.60 0.00 -8.93
C ALA A 116 16.53 -0.83 -8.20
N MET A 117 15.37 -0.21 -8.00
CA MET A 117 14.17 -0.83 -7.45
C MET A 117 13.35 -1.50 -8.56
N HIS A 118 12.46 -2.42 -8.17
CA HIS A 118 11.45 -2.95 -9.09
C HIS A 118 10.20 -2.07 -9.12
N TRP A 119 9.61 -1.94 -10.31
CA TRP A 119 8.35 -1.23 -10.54
C TRP A 119 7.40 -2.12 -11.34
N LEU A 120 6.26 -2.48 -10.74
CA LEU A 120 5.30 -3.43 -11.29
C LEU A 120 3.91 -2.81 -11.29
N ARG A 121 3.22 -2.95 -12.42
CA ARG A 121 1.81 -2.56 -12.49
C ARG A 121 0.95 -3.66 -11.91
N ALA A 122 0.15 -3.36 -10.88
CA ALA A 122 -0.83 -4.28 -10.32
C ALA A 122 -1.95 -3.52 -9.59
N ASP A 123 -3.19 -3.99 -9.78
CA ASP A 123 -4.31 -3.61 -8.92
C ASP A 123 -4.30 -4.48 -7.65
N LEU A 124 -4.06 -3.86 -6.52
CA LEU A 124 -3.99 -4.54 -5.22
C LEU A 124 -5.29 -5.25 -4.83
N ARG A 125 -6.40 -4.93 -5.50
CA ARG A 125 -7.73 -5.56 -5.30
C ARG A 125 -7.91 -6.81 -6.18
N ALA A 126 -7.05 -7.02 -7.17
CA ALA A 126 -7.10 -8.14 -8.09
C ALA A 126 -6.03 -9.19 -7.75
N TRP A 127 -6.47 -10.40 -7.37
CA TRP A 127 -5.52 -11.44 -6.98
C TRP A 127 -4.58 -11.87 -8.12
N ASN A 128 -5.05 -11.91 -9.37
CA ASN A 128 -4.19 -12.25 -10.50
C ASN A 128 -2.99 -11.31 -10.60
N ASP A 129 -3.19 -10.02 -10.34
CA ASP A 129 -2.10 -9.04 -10.32
C ASP A 129 -1.21 -9.25 -9.09
N MET A 130 -1.81 -9.42 -7.90
CA MET A 130 -1.07 -9.65 -6.65
C MET A 130 -0.25 -10.94 -6.68
N SER A 131 -0.74 -11.99 -7.31
CA SER A 131 -0.01 -13.27 -7.43
C SER A 131 1.27 -13.14 -8.26
N SER A 132 1.37 -12.15 -9.15
CA SER A 132 2.59 -11.86 -9.93
C SER A 132 3.75 -11.38 -9.07
N LEU A 133 3.48 -10.97 -7.82
CA LEU A 133 4.51 -10.55 -6.84
C LEU A 133 5.17 -11.75 -6.13
N ALA A 134 4.66 -12.97 -6.31
CA ALA A 134 5.18 -14.18 -5.65
C ALA A 134 6.70 -14.40 -5.85
N PRO A 135 7.33 -14.09 -7.01
CA PRO A 135 8.78 -14.22 -7.16
C PRO A 135 9.61 -13.31 -6.24
N PHE A 136 9.02 -12.21 -5.75
CA PHE A 136 9.67 -11.27 -4.84
C PHE A 136 9.39 -11.56 -3.36
N ALA A 137 8.39 -12.39 -3.08
CA ALA A 137 7.98 -12.76 -1.73
C ALA A 137 8.96 -13.75 -1.07
N PRO A 138 8.92 -13.93 0.25
CA PRO A 138 8.15 -13.16 1.19
C PRO A 138 8.74 -11.77 1.45
N PHE A 139 7.87 -10.79 1.70
CA PHE A 139 8.27 -9.45 2.10
C PHE A 139 8.46 -9.35 3.61
N ASP A 140 9.47 -8.57 4.04
CA ASP A 140 9.74 -8.29 5.44
C ASP A 140 8.93 -7.09 5.93
N ILE A 141 8.75 -6.09 5.05
CA ILE A 141 8.00 -4.85 5.32
C ILE A 141 7.03 -4.58 4.17
N ILE A 142 5.86 -4.04 4.52
CA ILE A 142 4.91 -3.43 3.59
C ILE A 142 4.83 -1.95 3.95
N LEU A 143 4.99 -1.07 2.96
CA LEU A 143 4.81 0.38 3.10
C LEU A 143 3.55 0.82 2.38
N ASP A 144 2.74 1.62 3.06
CA ASP A 144 1.46 2.11 2.61
C ASP A 144 1.31 3.60 3.00
N LYS A 145 1.50 4.48 2.04
CA LYS A 145 1.26 5.92 2.27
C LYS A 145 -0.04 6.32 1.60
N SER A 146 -1.16 6.19 2.33
CA SER A 146 -2.53 6.53 1.88
C SER A 146 -3.11 5.64 0.76
N THR A 147 -2.44 4.55 0.40
CA THR A 147 -2.96 3.61 -0.60
C THR A 147 -4.19 2.87 -0.07
N SER A 148 -4.15 2.41 1.19
CA SER A 148 -5.34 1.86 1.85
C SER A 148 -6.49 2.87 1.99
N ASP A 149 -6.18 4.18 2.05
CA ASP A 149 -7.20 5.22 2.03
C ASP A 149 -7.91 5.32 0.68
N ALA A 150 -7.14 5.29 -0.41
CA ALA A 150 -7.67 5.27 -1.77
C ALA A 150 -8.49 4.00 -2.03
N ILE A 151 -7.96 2.84 -1.67
CA ILE A 151 -8.64 1.55 -1.79
C ILE A 151 -9.97 1.52 -1.02
N ALA A 152 -10.02 2.12 0.17
CA ALA A 152 -11.23 2.18 0.98
C ALA A 152 -12.40 2.93 0.33
N THR A 153 -12.15 3.71 -0.74
CA THR A 153 -13.23 4.35 -1.51
C THR A 153 -13.92 3.41 -2.50
N SER A 154 -13.38 2.21 -2.70
CA SER A 154 -13.98 1.18 -3.54
C SER A 154 -15.19 0.52 -2.86
N PRO A 155 -16.11 -0.06 -3.63
CA PRO A 155 -17.19 -0.87 -3.07
C PRO A 155 -16.65 -2.17 -2.47
N SER A 156 -17.39 -2.70 -1.47
CA SER A 156 -17.16 -4.06 -0.98
C SER A 156 -17.45 -5.10 -2.07
N ALA A 157 -16.69 -6.18 -2.06
CA ALA A 157 -16.79 -7.24 -3.06
C ALA A 157 -17.51 -8.49 -2.48
N PRO A 158 -18.54 -9.02 -3.17
CA PRO A 158 -19.18 -10.27 -2.80
C PRO A 158 -18.36 -11.46 -3.32
N PHE A 159 -18.28 -12.52 -2.52
CA PHE A 159 -17.68 -13.80 -2.89
C PHE A 159 -18.59 -14.94 -2.46
N SER A 160 -18.72 -15.95 -3.31
CA SER A 160 -19.55 -17.13 -3.06
C SER A 160 -18.83 -18.40 -3.52
N PRO A 161 -19.23 -19.58 -3.06
CA PRO A 161 -18.66 -20.85 -3.54
C PRO A 161 -18.72 -21.03 -5.06
N THR A 162 -19.67 -20.37 -5.74
CA THR A 162 -19.81 -20.40 -7.19
C THR A 162 -18.97 -19.37 -7.93
N SER A 163 -18.47 -18.33 -7.23
CA SER A 163 -17.66 -17.25 -7.82
C SER A 163 -16.16 -17.43 -7.63
N ILE A 164 -15.73 -18.31 -6.71
CA ILE A 164 -14.32 -18.57 -6.46
C ILE A 164 -13.78 -19.61 -7.46
N SER A 165 -12.50 -19.45 -7.80
CA SER A 165 -11.76 -20.34 -8.70
C SER A 165 -10.34 -20.56 -8.18
N HIS A 166 -9.52 -21.31 -8.92
CA HIS A 166 -8.09 -21.45 -8.61
C HIS A 166 -7.33 -20.11 -8.72
N ASP A 167 -7.87 -19.15 -9.49
CA ASP A 167 -7.31 -17.80 -9.64
C ASP A 167 -7.76 -16.83 -8.52
N THR A 168 -8.50 -17.31 -7.53
CA THR A 168 -8.87 -16.53 -6.35
C THR A 168 -7.77 -16.68 -5.29
N CYS A 169 -7.53 -15.63 -4.51
CA CYS A 169 -6.58 -15.66 -3.39
C CYS A 169 -6.81 -16.90 -2.50
N PRO A 170 -5.76 -17.69 -2.21
CA PRO A 170 -5.92 -18.92 -1.41
C PRO A 170 -6.62 -18.70 -0.08
N VAL A 171 -6.22 -17.66 0.63
CA VAL A 171 -6.83 -17.29 1.94
C VAL A 171 -8.31 -16.96 1.80
N LEU A 172 -8.69 -16.29 0.72
CA LEU A 172 -10.09 -15.95 0.45
C LEU A 172 -10.91 -17.19 0.11
N ARG A 173 -10.34 -18.14 -0.66
CA ARG A 173 -10.98 -19.44 -0.93
C ARG A 173 -11.28 -20.19 0.36
N ASP A 174 -10.28 -20.32 1.23
CA ASP A 174 -10.45 -21.03 2.52
C ASP A 174 -11.56 -20.40 3.38
N ILE A 175 -11.69 -19.07 3.33
CA ILE A 175 -12.76 -18.35 4.05
C ILE A 175 -14.12 -18.67 3.43
N VAL A 176 -14.24 -18.59 2.11
CA VAL A 176 -15.51 -18.89 1.40
C VAL A 176 -15.91 -20.36 1.56
N ASP A 177 -14.95 -21.28 1.46
CA ASP A 177 -15.19 -22.71 1.67
C ASP A 177 -15.73 -23.01 3.09
N THR A 178 -15.29 -22.22 4.07
CA THR A 178 -15.70 -22.40 5.48
C THR A 178 -17.00 -21.66 5.83
N GLN A 179 -17.20 -20.45 5.29
CA GLN A 179 -18.28 -19.55 5.70
C GLN A 179 -19.42 -19.43 4.69
N GLY A 180 -19.22 -19.94 3.46
CA GLY A 180 -20.17 -19.77 2.35
C GLY A 180 -20.06 -18.37 1.71
N GLU A 181 -21.20 -17.77 1.40
CA GLU A 181 -21.26 -16.46 0.79
C GLU A 181 -20.83 -15.35 1.77
N ILE A 182 -19.92 -14.50 1.35
CA ILE A 182 -19.39 -13.39 2.15
C ILE A 182 -19.30 -12.11 1.34
N THR A 183 -19.33 -10.97 2.04
CA THR A 183 -18.95 -9.67 1.48
C THR A 183 -17.69 -9.19 2.20
N VAL A 184 -16.68 -8.77 1.44
CA VAL A 184 -15.37 -8.34 1.94
C VAL A 184 -15.19 -6.87 1.66
N SER A 185 -14.83 -6.09 2.68
CA SER A 185 -14.50 -4.67 2.50
C SER A 185 -13.17 -4.51 1.76
N PRO A 186 -12.95 -3.39 1.03
CA PRO A 186 -11.76 -3.23 0.21
C PRO A 186 -10.45 -3.34 0.98
N VAL A 187 -10.39 -2.80 2.20
CA VAL A 187 -9.19 -2.87 3.05
C VAL A 187 -8.96 -4.28 3.60
N GLU A 188 -10.03 -5.01 3.93
CA GLU A 188 -9.90 -6.44 4.28
C GLU A 188 -9.41 -7.25 3.10
N LEU A 189 -9.91 -6.98 1.88
CA LEU A 189 -9.49 -7.66 0.67
C LEU A 189 -7.98 -7.45 0.42
N LEU A 190 -7.49 -6.20 0.53
CA LEU A 190 -6.07 -5.91 0.49
C LEU A 190 -5.29 -6.71 1.54
N ALA A 191 -5.76 -6.69 2.79
CA ALA A 191 -5.10 -7.41 3.88
C ALA A 191 -5.02 -8.93 3.63
N LEU A 192 -6.06 -9.53 3.06
CA LEU A 192 -6.10 -10.96 2.72
C LEU A 192 -5.16 -11.28 1.54
N HIS A 193 -5.08 -10.40 0.54
CA HIS A 193 -4.16 -10.55 -0.59
C HIS A 193 -2.68 -10.46 -0.18
N LEU A 194 -2.38 -9.71 0.88
CA LEU A 194 -1.01 -9.59 1.41
C LEU A 194 -0.56 -10.82 2.20
N VAL A 195 -1.50 -11.64 2.72
CA VAL A 195 -1.17 -12.82 3.54
C VAL A 195 -0.25 -13.82 2.82
N PRO A 196 -0.53 -14.26 1.57
CA PRO A 196 0.33 -15.22 0.88
C PRO A 196 1.71 -14.66 0.47
N LEU A 197 1.88 -13.34 0.50
CA LEU A 197 3.13 -12.65 0.13
C LEU A 197 4.01 -12.34 1.34
N THR A 198 3.58 -12.72 2.54
CA THR A 198 4.21 -12.37 3.81
C THR A 198 4.37 -13.59 4.71
N THR A 199 5.20 -13.46 5.73
CA THR A 199 5.38 -14.46 6.78
C THR A 199 5.06 -13.87 8.14
N GLU A 200 4.93 -14.71 9.16
CA GLU A 200 4.81 -14.27 10.53
C GLU A 200 5.90 -13.26 10.89
N GLY A 201 5.50 -12.19 11.56
CA GLY A 201 6.41 -11.09 11.93
C GLY A 201 6.61 -10.02 10.85
N THR A 202 6.12 -10.19 9.60
CA THR A 202 6.12 -9.10 8.61
C THR A 202 5.39 -7.88 9.17
N MET A 203 5.98 -6.70 8.99
CA MET A 203 5.36 -5.44 9.41
C MET A 203 4.71 -4.72 8.23
N TRP A 204 3.48 -4.27 8.43
CA TRP A 204 2.79 -3.35 7.53
C TRP A 204 2.72 -1.98 8.19
N ILE A 205 3.47 -1.03 7.63
CA ILE A 205 3.57 0.34 8.13
C ILE A 205 2.74 1.22 7.21
N ALA A 206 1.66 1.80 7.76
CA ALA A 206 0.71 2.59 6.97
C ALA A 206 0.56 4.00 7.54
N LEU A 207 0.57 4.99 6.65
CA LEU A 207 0.19 6.36 6.96
C LEU A 207 -1.16 6.66 6.35
N SER A 208 -2.13 7.02 7.19
CA SER A 208 -3.51 7.28 6.81
C SER A 208 -4.02 8.57 7.43
N TYR A 209 -4.96 9.23 6.78
CA TYR A 209 -5.70 10.34 7.40
C TYR A 209 -6.84 9.85 8.32
N SER A 210 -7.17 8.57 8.30
CA SER A 210 -8.23 7.97 9.11
C SER A 210 -7.70 7.40 10.42
N THR A 211 -8.33 7.81 11.53
CA THR A 211 -8.05 7.24 12.85
C THR A 211 -8.51 5.80 13.02
N MET A 212 -9.33 5.29 12.10
CA MET A 212 -9.99 3.99 12.20
C MET A 212 -9.80 3.14 10.93
N ARG A 213 -8.70 3.38 10.19
CA ARG A 213 -8.48 2.72 8.88
C ARG A 213 -8.56 1.20 8.95
N PHE A 214 -8.01 0.63 10.01
CA PHE A 214 -7.89 -0.82 10.21
C PHE A 214 -8.75 -1.35 11.35
N ASP A 215 -9.58 -0.51 11.95
CA ASP A 215 -10.46 -0.91 13.05
C ASP A 215 -11.71 -1.61 12.53
N ASN A 216 -12.28 -2.51 13.35
CA ASN A 216 -13.53 -3.23 13.06
C ASN A 216 -13.50 -4.04 11.76
N LEU A 217 -12.34 -4.57 11.39
CA LEU A 217 -12.13 -5.42 10.24
C LEU A 217 -11.78 -6.86 10.69
N PRO A 218 -12.79 -7.72 10.95
CA PRO A 218 -12.56 -9.01 11.61
C PRO A 218 -11.70 -9.97 10.81
N ARG A 219 -11.76 -9.93 9.48
CA ARG A 219 -10.92 -10.78 8.62
C ARG A 219 -9.49 -10.29 8.58
N LEU A 220 -9.26 -8.95 8.59
CA LEU A 220 -7.93 -8.39 8.77
C LEU A 220 -7.37 -8.81 10.14
N ALA A 221 -8.13 -8.63 11.21
CA ALA A 221 -7.71 -8.94 12.59
C ALA A 221 -7.38 -10.42 12.79
N LYS A 222 -7.85 -11.33 11.94
CA LYS A 222 -7.46 -12.74 11.98
C LYS A 222 -5.97 -12.95 11.64
N TYR A 223 -5.41 -12.15 10.76
CA TYR A 223 -4.06 -12.33 10.21
C TYR A 223 -3.08 -11.23 10.59
N TRP A 224 -3.58 -10.09 11.04
CA TRP A 224 -2.79 -8.90 11.35
C TRP A 224 -3.17 -8.33 12.70
N ASP A 225 -2.18 -8.01 13.54
CA ASP A 225 -2.35 -7.27 14.78
C ASP A 225 -1.97 -5.81 14.59
N ILE A 226 -2.81 -4.88 15.03
CA ILE A 226 -2.43 -3.46 15.14
C ILE A 226 -1.52 -3.32 16.36
N VAL A 227 -0.22 -3.18 16.13
CA VAL A 227 0.80 -3.06 17.19
C VAL A 227 0.86 -1.64 17.73
N SER A 228 0.74 -0.66 16.84
CA SER A 228 0.74 0.75 17.24
C SER A 228 -0.08 1.62 16.31
N ARG A 229 -0.54 2.73 16.86
CA ARG A 229 -1.19 3.83 16.13
C ARG A 229 -0.76 5.15 16.76
N THR A 230 -0.01 5.95 16.02
CA THR A 230 0.55 7.21 16.48
C THR A 230 0.02 8.36 15.64
N SER A 231 -0.47 9.42 16.28
CA SER A 231 -0.88 10.63 15.57
C SER A 231 0.36 11.46 15.16
N LEU A 232 0.37 11.90 13.91
CA LEU A 232 1.35 12.82 13.37
C LEU A 232 0.63 14.10 12.98
N LYS A 233 1.11 15.24 13.43
CA LYS A 233 0.55 16.53 13.01
C LYS A 233 0.74 16.67 11.49
N ALA A 234 -0.34 16.97 10.78
CA ALA A 234 -0.25 17.22 9.34
C ALA A 234 0.64 18.43 9.06
N PRO A 235 1.43 18.41 7.97
CA PRO A 235 2.17 19.59 7.55
C PRO A 235 1.20 20.78 7.43
N GLN A 236 1.60 21.92 7.97
CA GLN A 236 0.77 23.11 7.86
C GLN A 236 0.70 23.51 6.38
N GLY A 237 -0.49 23.40 5.80
CA GLY A 237 -0.81 24.06 4.53
C GLY A 237 -0.66 25.58 4.67
N GLN A 238 -0.81 26.33 3.58
CA GLN A 238 -0.81 27.80 3.65
C GLN A 238 -1.77 28.25 4.75
N VAL A 239 -1.23 28.94 5.75
CA VAL A 239 -1.96 29.37 6.94
C VAL A 239 -3.13 30.23 6.49
N SER A 240 -4.33 29.72 6.56
CA SER A 240 -5.53 30.55 6.50
C SER A 240 -5.46 31.50 7.69
N SER A 241 -5.65 32.78 7.46
CA SER A 241 -5.61 33.83 8.48
C SER A 241 -6.73 33.76 9.53
N PHE A 242 -7.48 32.67 9.57
CA PHE A 242 -8.54 32.40 10.54
C PHE A 242 -7.97 31.71 11.77
N ALA A 243 -8.09 32.38 12.90
CA ALA A 243 -7.50 32.00 14.20
C ALA A 243 -8.02 30.67 14.82
N HIS A 244 -8.85 29.92 14.14
CA HIS A 244 -9.48 28.69 14.67
C HIS A 244 -9.53 27.52 13.65
N THR A 245 -8.49 27.37 12.83
CA THR A 245 -8.41 26.16 12.00
C THR A 245 -8.08 24.96 12.90
N PRO A 246 -8.93 23.92 12.96
CA PRO A 246 -8.63 22.75 13.80
C PRO A 246 -7.34 22.08 13.34
N GLU A 247 -6.57 21.56 14.30
CA GLU A 247 -5.39 20.77 13.97
C GLU A 247 -5.78 19.50 13.24
N VAL A 248 -5.12 19.25 12.11
CA VAL A 248 -5.29 18.03 11.32
C VAL A 248 -4.18 17.07 11.68
N PHE A 249 -4.53 15.81 11.89
CA PHE A 249 -3.58 14.74 12.18
C PHE A 249 -3.68 13.65 11.11
N HIS A 250 -2.53 13.07 10.79
CA HIS A 250 -2.41 11.82 10.07
C HIS A 250 -2.03 10.72 11.08
N TRP A 251 -2.27 9.46 10.74
CA TRP A 251 -2.09 8.35 11.64
C TRP A 251 -1.09 7.35 11.07
N LEU A 252 0.00 7.16 11.78
CA LEU A 252 0.99 6.13 11.49
C LEU A 252 0.57 4.85 12.21
N TYR A 253 0.20 3.85 11.44
CA TYR A 253 -0.13 2.52 11.91
C TYR A 253 1.05 1.59 11.71
N THR A 254 1.23 0.68 12.64
CA THR A 254 2.09 -0.48 12.50
C THR A 254 1.27 -1.73 12.75
N LEU A 255 1.12 -2.57 11.73
CA LEU A 255 0.46 -3.86 11.84
C LEU A 255 1.52 -4.97 11.73
N ARG A 256 1.33 -6.07 12.46
CA ARG A 256 2.20 -7.24 12.41
C ARG A 256 1.44 -8.46 11.93
N ARG A 257 2.04 -9.22 11.00
CA ARG A 257 1.54 -10.51 10.54
C ARG A 257 1.67 -11.54 11.68
N LYS A 258 0.56 -12.22 11.98
CA LYS A 258 0.46 -13.29 12.98
C LYS A 258 1.12 -14.56 12.52
#